data_84fbbfa9050df7b86bce43cf1d33a7c8
#
_entry.id   84fbbfa9050df7b86bce43cf1d33a7c8
#
_cell.length_a   1.000
_cell.length_b   1.000
_cell.length_c   1.000
_cell.angle_alpha   90.00
_cell.angle_beta   90.00
_cell.angle_gamma   90.00
#
_symmetry.space_group_name_H-M   'P 1'
#
loop_
_entity.id
_entity.type
_entity.pdbx_description
1 polymer ?
#
loop_
_entity_poly.entity_id
_entity_poly.type
_entity_poly.pdbx_seq_one_letter_code
_entity_poly.pdbx_strand_id
1 'polypeptide(L)'
;MLIWFYKKTFFDQKESQKNYKKSKILDKRLLSRYKINIKDQKESERVKNMLVNTKEIFQIARKKGFAIPAPNFYNSDSIKTYIEIAAKNNFPVIASFAEVHTELMSIEEAAEMGKFYADKYDIPVVLHLDHGMTYSVIVKAIKNGFSSVMIDASSKSFDENVRLTKEIVKVAHAVNVSVEAEIGHVGAGQNYENHEQTESQYTKTEEAVKFVEMTNIDSLAVSVGTAHGSYIGTPEINFKRLKEIYENVSIPLVLHGGSSTGDENLRKCVEFGIAKINLFTDIVNAGMKAGQEGKAADLLSLNKDISGGMGNCLEHYFKVFKTERV
;
A
#
# COMPACT_ATOMS: atom_id res chain seq x y z
N MET A 1 -31.72 62.55 -50.37
CA MET A 1 -32.20 61.70 -49.27
C MET A 1 -31.69 60.24 -49.34
N LEU A 2 -31.57 59.61 -50.51
CA LEU A 2 -31.08 58.23 -50.68
C LEU A 2 -29.59 58.03 -50.36
N ILE A 3 -28.72 59.01 -50.56
CA ILE A 3 -27.26 58.87 -50.29
C ILE A 3 -26.92 58.91 -48.81
N TRP A 4 -27.80 59.52 -47.96
CA TRP A 4 -27.60 59.59 -46.54
C TRP A 4 -27.98 58.24 -45.85
N PHE A 5 -29.00 57.52 -46.36
CA PHE A 5 -29.39 56.21 -45.93
C PHE A 5 -28.35 55.09 -46.20
N TYR A 6 -27.71 55.20 -47.41
CA TYR A 6 -26.65 54.23 -47.80
C TYR A 6 -25.37 54.39 -46.98
N LYS A 7 -25.01 55.62 -46.61
CA LYS A 7 -23.83 55.83 -45.74
C LYS A 7 -24.06 55.39 -44.30
N LYS A 8 -25.26 55.51 -43.78
CA LYS A 8 -25.60 55.11 -42.41
C LYS A 8 -25.61 53.56 -42.24
N THR A 9 -26.21 52.84 -43.19
CA THR A 9 -26.20 51.38 -43.21
C THR A 9 -24.80 50.79 -43.40
N PHE A 10 -23.94 51.45 -44.19
CA PHE A 10 -22.57 50.94 -44.37
C PHE A 10 -21.67 51.21 -43.15
N PHE A 11 -21.94 52.31 -42.43
CA PHE A 11 -21.24 52.62 -41.17
C PHE A 11 -21.66 51.66 -40.06
N ASP A 12 -22.93 51.38 -39.93
CA ASP A 12 -23.48 50.43 -38.92
C ASP A 12 -22.99 48.98 -39.17
N GLN A 13 -22.84 48.58 -40.45
CA GLN A 13 -22.28 47.26 -40.78
C GLN A 13 -20.76 47.16 -40.45
N LYS A 14 -19.99 48.22 -40.65
CA LYS A 14 -18.56 48.24 -40.29
C LYS A 14 -18.35 48.26 -38.79
N GLU A 15 -19.20 48.93 -38.05
CA GLU A 15 -19.13 49.02 -36.59
C GLU A 15 -19.58 47.69 -35.94
N SER A 16 -20.62 47.06 -36.48
CA SER A 16 -21.06 45.74 -36.12
C SER A 16 -19.98 44.67 -36.38
N GLN A 17 -19.32 44.69 -37.54
CA GLN A 17 -18.22 43.76 -37.83
C GLN A 17 -16.98 44.00 -36.94
N LYS A 18 -16.72 45.26 -36.57
CA LYS A 18 -15.58 45.60 -35.68
C LYS A 18 -15.86 45.17 -34.25
N ASN A 19 -17.10 45.26 -33.80
CA ASN A 19 -17.53 44.80 -32.48
C ASN A 19 -17.60 43.28 -32.43
N TYR A 20 -18.03 42.58 -33.49
CA TYR A 20 -18.01 41.12 -33.60
C TYR A 20 -16.58 40.58 -33.63
N LYS A 21 -15.63 41.26 -34.32
CA LYS A 21 -14.20 40.86 -34.27
C LYS A 21 -13.58 41.10 -32.87
N LYS A 22 -13.95 42.20 -32.20
CA LYS A 22 -13.50 42.44 -30.80
C LYS A 22 -14.06 41.42 -29.82
N SER A 23 -15.32 41.02 -29.95
CA SER A 23 -15.90 40.00 -29.10
C SER A 23 -15.24 38.61 -29.30
N LYS A 24 -14.97 38.21 -30.56
CA LYS A 24 -14.26 36.97 -30.87
C LYS A 24 -12.80 36.95 -30.35
N ILE A 25 -12.14 38.12 -30.33
CA ILE A 25 -10.78 38.23 -29.75
C ILE A 25 -10.84 38.19 -28.22
N LEU A 26 -11.88 38.80 -27.62
CA LEU A 26 -12.10 38.74 -26.17
C LEU A 26 -12.43 37.31 -25.73
N ASP A 27 -13.30 36.59 -26.46
CA ASP A 27 -13.64 35.18 -26.20
C ASP A 27 -12.44 34.26 -26.37
N LYS A 28 -11.60 34.49 -27.39
CA LYS A 28 -10.35 33.70 -27.54
C LYS A 28 -9.34 33.97 -26.41
N ARG A 29 -9.24 35.21 -25.92
CA ARG A 29 -8.38 35.54 -24.77
C ARG A 29 -8.95 35.01 -23.44
N LEU A 30 -10.27 35.07 -23.25
CA LEU A 30 -10.94 34.47 -22.12
C LEU A 30 -10.81 32.94 -22.16
N LEU A 31 -11.05 32.29 -23.28
CA LEU A 31 -10.89 30.84 -23.46
C LEU A 31 -9.42 30.39 -23.32
N SER A 32 -8.45 31.18 -23.74
CA SER A 32 -7.04 30.86 -23.49
C SER A 32 -6.66 31.02 -22.01
N ARG A 33 -7.15 32.09 -21.35
CA ARG A 33 -6.98 32.25 -19.88
C ARG A 33 -7.72 31.17 -19.09
N TYR A 34 -8.92 30.77 -19.53
CA TYR A 34 -9.67 29.68 -18.91
C TYR A 34 -9.00 28.33 -19.15
N LYS A 35 -8.43 28.09 -20.35
CA LYS A 35 -7.66 26.84 -20.62
C LYS A 35 -6.33 26.81 -19.87
N ILE A 36 -5.67 27.95 -19.68
CA ILE A 36 -4.45 28.07 -18.87
C ILE A 36 -4.82 27.83 -17.40
N ASN A 37 -5.89 28.46 -16.89
CA ASN A 37 -6.36 28.23 -15.50
C ASN A 37 -6.84 26.79 -15.26
N ILE A 38 -7.47 26.14 -16.25
CA ILE A 38 -7.88 24.72 -16.14
C ILE A 38 -6.65 23.80 -16.23
N LYS A 39 -5.62 24.17 -16.96
CA LYS A 39 -4.37 23.41 -17.02
C LYS A 39 -3.55 23.58 -15.75
N ASP A 40 -3.44 24.81 -15.25
CA ASP A 40 -2.80 25.12 -13.98
C ASP A 40 -3.61 24.59 -12.77
N GLN A 41 -4.95 24.60 -12.82
CA GLN A 41 -5.79 23.92 -11.84
C GLN A 41 -5.69 22.40 -11.97
N LYS A 42 -5.64 21.81 -13.16
CA LYS A 42 -5.39 20.37 -13.32
C LYS A 42 -3.96 19.97 -12.99
N GLU A 43 -2.99 20.87 -13.07
CA GLU A 43 -1.64 20.66 -12.56
C GLU A 43 -1.52 20.99 -11.07
N SER A 44 -2.30 21.92 -10.51
CA SER A 44 -2.41 22.17 -9.06
C SER A 44 -3.45 21.30 -8.37
N GLU A 45 -4.44 20.77 -9.08
CA GLU A 45 -5.42 19.74 -8.67
C GLU A 45 -4.97 18.31 -9.02
N ARG A 46 -3.80 18.09 -9.55
CA ARG A 46 -2.99 17.00 -9.07
C ARG A 46 -2.60 17.37 -7.62
N VAL A 47 -3.59 17.41 -6.74
CA VAL A 47 -3.39 17.03 -5.34
C VAL A 47 -2.55 15.76 -5.48
N LYS A 48 -1.27 15.86 -5.10
CA LYS A 48 -0.37 14.73 -5.04
C LYS A 48 -0.95 13.82 -3.99
N ASN A 49 -2.00 13.08 -4.34
CA ASN A 49 -2.52 12.06 -3.48
C ASN A 49 -1.51 10.91 -3.56
N MET A 50 -0.47 11.02 -2.74
CA MET A 50 0.59 10.03 -2.66
C MET A 50 0.11 8.76 -1.95
N LEU A 51 -1.12 8.80 -1.40
CA LEU A 51 -1.81 7.63 -0.91
C LEU A 51 -2.39 6.85 -2.09
N VAL A 52 -1.78 5.72 -2.39
CA VAL A 52 -2.14 4.84 -3.51
C VAL A 52 -2.61 3.48 -3.00
N ASN A 53 -3.37 2.74 -3.82
CA ASN A 53 -3.68 1.35 -3.53
C ASN A 53 -2.57 0.41 -4.07
N THR A 54 -2.67 -0.89 -3.80
CA THR A 54 -1.63 -1.86 -4.16
C THR A 54 -1.64 -2.28 -5.62
N LYS A 55 -2.74 -2.04 -6.39
CA LYS A 55 -2.95 -2.64 -7.71
C LYS A 55 -1.80 -2.41 -8.68
N GLU A 56 -1.45 -1.15 -8.90
CA GLU A 56 -0.41 -0.81 -9.87
C GLU A 56 0.99 -1.07 -9.34
N ILE A 57 1.27 -0.67 -8.09
CA ILE A 57 2.62 -0.79 -7.51
C ILE A 57 3.05 -2.25 -7.35
N PHE A 58 2.12 -3.16 -7.01
CA PHE A 58 2.43 -4.59 -6.90
C PHE A 58 2.67 -5.24 -8.25
N GLN A 59 1.97 -4.83 -9.31
CA GLN A 59 2.24 -5.31 -10.65
C GLN A 59 3.62 -4.87 -11.14
N ILE A 60 4.02 -3.63 -10.82
CA ILE A 60 5.37 -3.14 -11.12
C ILE A 60 6.41 -3.94 -10.34
N ALA A 61 6.19 -4.14 -9.03
CA ALA A 61 7.08 -4.91 -8.17
C ALA A 61 7.27 -6.34 -8.70
N ARG A 62 6.17 -7.04 -9.00
CA ARG A 62 6.19 -8.39 -9.58
C ARG A 62 6.94 -8.45 -10.91
N LYS A 63 6.68 -7.49 -11.82
CA LYS A 63 7.33 -7.43 -13.14
C LYS A 63 8.82 -7.16 -13.06
N LYS A 64 9.24 -6.30 -12.14
CA LYS A 64 10.65 -5.92 -11.96
C LYS A 64 11.42 -6.87 -11.03
N GLY A 65 10.74 -7.73 -10.27
CA GLY A 65 11.35 -8.70 -9.36
C GLY A 65 11.88 -8.09 -8.07
N PHE A 66 11.09 -7.20 -7.43
CA PHE A 66 11.37 -6.68 -6.11
C PHE A 66 10.13 -6.78 -5.20
N ALA A 67 10.32 -6.64 -3.89
CA ALA A 67 9.19 -6.52 -2.97
C ALA A 67 9.17 -5.16 -2.26
N ILE A 68 7.97 -4.76 -1.81
CA ILE A 68 7.75 -3.55 -1.03
C ILE A 68 7.62 -3.96 0.44
N PRO A 69 8.42 -3.38 1.34
CA PRO A 69 8.27 -3.66 2.76
C PRO A 69 6.95 -3.09 3.29
N ALA A 70 6.32 -3.88 4.14
CA ALA A 70 5.07 -3.56 4.82
C ALA A 70 5.26 -3.57 6.34
N PRO A 71 5.95 -2.54 6.91
CA PRO A 71 6.13 -2.45 8.35
C PRO A 71 4.83 -2.08 9.05
N ASN A 72 4.49 -2.82 10.11
CA ASN A 72 3.34 -2.50 10.96
C ASN A 72 3.67 -1.34 11.90
N PHE A 73 2.88 -0.27 11.82
CA PHE A 73 2.97 0.84 12.76
C PHE A 73 1.94 0.72 13.88
N TYR A 74 2.21 1.35 15.02
CA TYR A 74 1.40 1.27 16.24
C TYR A 74 1.30 2.61 16.98
N ASN A 75 2.01 3.65 16.50
CA ASN A 75 1.97 5.02 17.01
C ASN A 75 2.46 6.00 15.93
N SER A 76 2.38 7.31 16.24
CA SER A 76 2.80 8.37 15.33
C SER A 76 4.29 8.34 14.97
N ASP A 77 5.16 7.94 15.90
CA ASP A 77 6.60 7.92 15.67
C ASP A 77 7.00 6.78 14.72
N SER A 78 6.36 5.62 14.84
CA SER A 78 6.62 4.48 13.95
C SER A 78 6.21 4.78 12.51
N ILE A 79 4.97 5.24 12.25
CA ILE A 79 4.54 5.56 10.89
C ILE A 79 5.35 6.70 10.27
N LYS A 80 5.66 7.74 11.06
CA LYS A 80 6.55 8.82 10.64
C LYS A 80 7.90 8.29 10.19
N THR A 81 8.54 7.48 11.03
CA THR A 81 9.86 6.89 10.74
C THR A 81 9.83 6.08 9.44
N TYR A 82 8.82 5.24 9.23
CA TYR A 82 8.74 4.38 8.05
C TYR A 82 8.60 5.19 6.76
N ILE A 83 7.73 6.19 6.76
CA ILE A 83 7.52 7.02 5.57
C ILE A 83 8.72 7.95 5.32
N GLU A 84 9.36 8.51 6.38
CA GLU A 84 10.56 9.32 6.24
C GLU A 84 11.75 8.54 5.65
N ILE A 85 11.97 7.30 6.10
CA ILE A 85 13.03 6.44 5.55
C ILE A 85 12.73 6.05 4.10
N ALA A 86 11.49 5.72 3.77
CA ALA A 86 11.08 5.43 2.41
C ALA A 86 11.28 6.66 1.50
N ALA A 87 10.89 7.85 1.96
CA ALA A 87 11.08 9.11 1.23
C ALA A 87 12.56 9.46 1.02
N LYS A 88 13.41 9.27 2.03
CA LYS A 88 14.87 9.45 1.92
C LYS A 88 15.48 8.60 0.79
N ASN A 89 14.96 7.39 0.60
CA ASN A 89 15.42 6.46 -0.43
C ASN A 89 14.63 6.61 -1.75
N ASN A 90 13.54 7.41 -1.75
CA ASN A 90 12.61 7.56 -2.86
C ASN A 90 12.02 6.21 -3.31
N PHE A 91 11.56 5.42 -2.34
CA PHE A 91 10.95 4.11 -2.52
C PHE A 91 9.49 4.11 -2.07
N PRO A 92 8.63 3.25 -2.65
CA PRO A 92 7.30 3.01 -2.12
C PRO A 92 7.36 2.32 -0.76
N VAL A 93 6.34 2.51 0.07
CA VAL A 93 6.18 1.81 1.35
C VAL A 93 4.72 1.49 1.62
N ILE A 94 4.46 0.36 2.29
CA ILE A 94 3.14 0.00 2.78
C ILE A 94 3.12 0.25 4.29
N ALA A 95 2.49 1.35 4.69
CA ALA A 95 2.23 1.61 6.10
C ALA A 95 1.08 0.70 6.56
N SER A 96 1.43 -0.42 7.17
CA SER A 96 0.49 -1.44 7.63
C SER A 96 0.04 -1.16 9.05
N PHE A 97 -1.28 -1.26 9.29
CA PHE A 97 -1.89 -1.16 10.62
C PHE A 97 -2.66 -2.44 10.92
N ALA A 98 -2.15 -3.26 11.82
CA ALA A 98 -2.81 -4.50 12.18
C ALA A 98 -4.00 -4.26 13.12
N GLU A 99 -5.11 -5.00 12.93
CA GLU A 99 -6.30 -4.88 13.80
C GLU A 99 -5.96 -5.05 15.29
N VAL A 100 -5.01 -5.93 15.62
CA VAL A 100 -4.55 -6.14 17.01
C VAL A 100 -3.94 -4.89 17.65
N HIS A 101 -3.49 -3.92 16.87
CA HIS A 101 -2.95 -2.66 17.37
C HIS A 101 -4.02 -1.62 17.71
N THR A 102 -5.32 -1.94 17.55
CA THR A 102 -6.42 -1.03 17.90
C THR A 102 -6.51 -0.73 19.38
N GLU A 103 -5.88 -1.51 20.24
CA GLU A 103 -5.71 -1.21 21.67
C GLU A 103 -4.72 -0.05 21.92
N LEU A 104 -3.80 0.22 20.99
CA LEU A 104 -2.77 1.26 21.09
C LEU A 104 -3.16 2.55 20.36
N MET A 105 -3.87 2.41 19.23
CA MET A 105 -4.29 3.50 18.36
C MET A 105 -5.57 3.09 17.65
N SER A 106 -6.57 3.98 17.59
CA SER A 106 -7.80 3.69 16.85
C SER A 106 -7.58 3.66 15.33
N ILE A 107 -8.50 3.01 14.59
CA ILE A 107 -8.47 3.01 13.11
C ILE A 107 -8.56 4.44 12.56
N GLU A 108 -9.34 5.30 13.21
CA GLU A 108 -9.48 6.71 12.85
C GLU A 108 -8.16 7.47 12.98
N GLU A 109 -7.46 7.30 14.10
CA GLU A 109 -6.14 7.92 14.33
C GLU A 109 -5.12 7.38 13.32
N ALA A 110 -5.08 6.06 13.10
CA ALA A 110 -4.20 5.43 12.13
C ALA A 110 -4.45 5.99 10.70
N ALA A 111 -5.72 6.20 10.33
CA ALA A 111 -6.09 6.77 9.05
C ALA A 111 -5.62 8.22 8.89
N GLU A 112 -5.84 9.07 9.90
CA GLU A 112 -5.41 10.47 9.86
C GLU A 112 -3.87 10.58 9.81
N MET A 113 -3.15 9.78 10.60
CA MET A 113 -1.69 9.73 10.55
C MET A 113 -1.18 9.26 9.18
N GLY A 114 -1.79 8.20 8.63
CA GLY A 114 -1.44 7.69 7.31
C GLY A 114 -1.59 8.72 6.21
N LYS A 115 -2.73 9.39 6.14
CA LYS A 115 -3.00 10.47 5.18
C LYS A 115 -2.03 11.63 5.36
N PHE A 116 -1.86 12.10 6.60
CA PHE A 116 -0.97 13.22 6.90
C PHE A 116 0.48 12.98 6.44
N TYR A 117 1.04 11.81 6.75
CA TYR A 117 2.43 11.53 6.36
C TYR A 117 2.56 11.16 4.87
N ALA A 118 1.55 10.54 4.25
CA ALA A 118 1.55 10.30 2.81
C ALA A 118 1.55 11.62 2.02
N ASP A 119 0.74 12.60 2.43
CA ASP A 119 0.67 13.91 1.76
C ASP A 119 1.95 14.75 1.94
N LYS A 120 2.73 14.47 3.00
CA LYS A 120 3.94 15.23 3.31
C LYS A 120 5.13 14.91 2.40
N TYR A 121 5.19 13.71 1.84
CA TYR A 121 6.33 13.20 1.07
C TYR A 121 5.93 12.79 -0.35
N ASP A 122 6.85 12.97 -1.31
CA ASP A 122 6.64 12.70 -2.74
C ASP A 122 7.04 11.25 -3.09
N ILE A 123 6.41 10.28 -2.43
CA ILE A 123 6.58 8.85 -2.67
C ILE A 123 5.23 8.13 -2.61
N PRO A 124 5.03 7.02 -3.33
CA PRO A 124 3.84 6.20 -3.18
C PRO A 124 3.77 5.56 -1.78
N VAL A 125 2.69 5.85 -1.06
CA VAL A 125 2.38 5.25 0.24
C VAL A 125 1.07 4.48 0.13
N VAL A 126 1.06 3.24 0.58
CA VAL A 126 -0.17 2.47 0.78
C VAL A 126 -0.49 2.47 2.27
N LEU A 127 -1.67 2.94 2.64
CA LEU A 127 -2.19 2.74 3.98
C LEU A 127 -3.04 1.47 4.00
N HIS A 128 -2.56 0.45 4.68
CA HIS A 128 -3.08 -0.91 4.63
C HIS A 128 -3.60 -1.39 5.98
N LEU A 129 -4.87 -1.86 6.02
CA LEU A 129 -5.36 -2.63 7.17
C LEU A 129 -4.85 -4.07 7.06
N ASP A 130 -4.04 -4.47 8.02
CA ASP A 130 -3.43 -5.79 8.11
C ASP A 130 -4.25 -6.69 9.04
N HIS A 131 -4.49 -7.94 8.64
CA HIS A 131 -5.29 -8.92 9.37
C HIS A 131 -6.64 -8.40 9.88
N GLY A 132 -7.47 -7.86 8.98
CA GLY A 132 -8.85 -7.53 9.30
C GLY A 132 -9.68 -8.79 9.55
N MET A 133 -10.15 -8.99 10.81
CA MET A 133 -10.84 -10.19 11.23
C MET A 133 -12.35 -10.13 11.05
N THR A 134 -12.91 -8.92 10.99
CA THR A 134 -14.36 -8.73 10.91
C THR A 134 -14.75 -7.77 9.80
N TYR A 135 -15.93 -8.04 9.22
CA TYR A 135 -16.52 -7.15 8.22
C TYR A 135 -16.61 -5.69 8.69
N SER A 136 -17.03 -5.48 9.95
CA SER A 136 -17.22 -4.14 10.52
C SER A 136 -15.91 -3.35 10.62
N VAL A 137 -14.83 -3.98 11.03
CA VAL A 137 -13.49 -3.35 11.15
C VAL A 137 -12.94 -3.01 9.77
N ILE A 138 -13.06 -3.91 8.80
CA ILE A 138 -12.59 -3.68 7.43
C ILE A 138 -13.37 -2.51 6.78
N VAL A 139 -14.70 -2.50 6.91
CA VAL A 139 -15.54 -1.39 6.39
C VAL A 139 -15.22 -0.08 7.10
N LYS A 140 -14.94 -0.11 8.41
CA LYS A 140 -14.50 1.06 9.17
C LYS A 140 -13.18 1.61 8.64
N ALA A 141 -12.20 0.76 8.32
CA ALA A 141 -10.93 1.18 7.72
C ALA A 141 -11.15 1.81 6.33
N ILE A 142 -11.93 1.17 5.46
CA ILE A 142 -12.30 1.71 4.14
C ILE A 142 -12.94 3.09 4.27
N LYS A 143 -13.93 3.24 5.17
CA LYS A 143 -14.63 4.51 5.42
C LYS A 143 -13.68 5.63 5.87
N ASN A 144 -12.65 5.29 6.63
CA ASN A 144 -11.67 6.25 7.15
C ASN A 144 -10.54 6.56 6.15
N GLY A 145 -10.50 5.92 4.99
CA GLY A 145 -9.59 6.25 3.90
C GLY A 145 -8.35 5.37 3.81
N PHE A 146 -8.39 4.16 4.37
CA PHE A 146 -7.39 3.14 4.03
C PHE A 146 -7.46 2.84 2.53
N SER A 147 -6.33 2.83 1.86
CA SER A 147 -6.23 2.60 0.42
C SER A 147 -6.12 1.11 0.06
N SER A 148 -5.85 0.28 1.06
CA SER A 148 -5.78 -1.18 0.96
C SER A 148 -6.27 -1.82 2.25
N VAL A 149 -6.93 -2.97 2.15
CA VAL A 149 -7.39 -3.75 3.30
C VAL A 149 -7.12 -5.23 3.08
N MET A 150 -6.84 -5.95 4.16
CA MET A 150 -6.81 -7.39 4.16
C MET A 150 -8.02 -7.94 4.92
N ILE A 151 -8.62 -8.99 4.37
CA ILE A 151 -9.49 -9.89 5.11
C ILE A 151 -8.74 -11.16 5.45
N ASP A 152 -8.64 -11.47 6.75
CA ASP A 152 -8.07 -12.71 7.23
C ASP A 152 -9.18 -13.67 7.67
N ALA A 153 -9.57 -14.52 6.73
CA ALA A 153 -10.47 -15.65 6.98
C ALA A 153 -9.74 -16.99 6.77
N SER A 154 -8.41 -17.02 6.85
CA SER A 154 -7.57 -18.19 6.61
C SER A 154 -7.84 -19.37 7.56
N SER A 155 -8.35 -19.08 8.76
CA SER A 155 -8.77 -20.08 9.76
C SER A 155 -10.13 -20.72 9.47
N LYS A 156 -10.88 -20.22 8.46
CA LYS A 156 -12.20 -20.75 8.07
C LYS A 156 -12.05 -21.84 6.99
N SER A 157 -13.16 -22.51 6.69
CA SER A 157 -13.19 -23.40 5.52
C SER A 157 -12.95 -22.61 4.23
N PHE A 158 -12.47 -23.26 3.18
CA PHE A 158 -12.22 -22.62 1.87
C PHE A 158 -13.46 -21.88 1.35
N ASP A 159 -14.63 -22.51 1.37
CA ASP A 159 -15.87 -21.91 0.86
C ASP A 159 -16.31 -20.70 1.69
N GLU A 160 -16.14 -20.76 3.01
CA GLU A 160 -16.47 -19.62 3.88
C GLU A 160 -15.47 -18.48 3.71
N ASN A 161 -14.17 -18.76 3.55
CA ASN A 161 -13.16 -17.76 3.24
C ASN A 161 -13.50 -17.08 1.90
N VAL A 162 -13.82 -17.85 0.85
CA VAL A 162 -14.27 -17.30 -0.44
C VAL A 162 -15.51 -16.41 -0.27
N ARG A 163 -16.51 -16.84 0.49
CA ARG A 163 -17.75 -16.07 0.70
C ARG A 163 -17.47 -14.73 1.35
N LEU A 164 -16.74 -14.73 2.46
CA LEU A 164 -16.41 -13.51 3.22
C LEU A 164 -15.53 -12.57 2.40
N THR A 165 -14.53 -13.11 1.71
CA THR A 165 -13.63 -12.33 0.85
C THR A 165 -14.38 -11.62 -0.27
N LYS A 166 -15.32 -12.30 -0.94
CA LYS A 166 -16.17 -11.68 -1.98
C LYS A 166 -17.00 -10.51 -1.48
N GLU A 167 -17.51 -10.58 -0.26
CA GLU A 167 -18.26 -9.49 0.35
C GLU A 167 -17.39 -8.25 0.54
N ILE A 168 -16.16 -8.43 1.03
CA ILE A 168 -15.20 -7.33 1.21
C ILE A 168 -14.75 -6.77 -0.14
N VAL A 169 -14.41 -7.62 -1.11
CA VAL A 169 -14.00 -7.20 -2.46
C VAL A 169 -15.08 -6.32 -3.09
N LYS A 170 -16.35 -6.70 -2.99
CA LYS A 170 -17.47 -5.92 -3.53
C LYS A 170 -17.52 -4.50 -2.96
N VAL A 171 -17.32 -4.33 -1.65
CA VAL A 171 -17.36 -3.02 -0.98
C VAL A 171 -16.11 -2.21 -1.28
N ALA A 172 -14.92 -2.83 -1.15
CA ALA A 172 -13.63 -2.17 -1.34
C ALA A 172 -13.44 -1.68 -2.78
N HIS A 173 -13.71 -2.53 -3.77
CA HIS A 173 -13.57 -2.16 -5.18
C HIS A 173 -14.54 -1.06 -5.62
N ALA A 174 -15.72 -0.96 -5.01
CA ALA A 174 -16.68 0.11 -5.30
C ALA A 174 -16.12 1.52 -5.00
N VAL A 175 -15.12 1.62 -4.13
CA VAL A 175 -14.46 2.87 -3.72
C VAL A 175 -12.95 2.88 -4.03
N ASN A 176 -12.50 2.02 -4.95
CA ASN A 176 -11.11 1.91 -5.41
C ASN A 176 -10.08 1.57 -4.31
N VAL A 177 -10.48 0.77 -3.31
CA VAL A 177 -9.61 0.20 -2.29
C VAL A 177 -9.19 -1.20 -2.73
N SER A 178 -7.89 -1.54 -2.64
CA SER A 178 -7.39 -2.88 -2.97
C SER A 178 -7.62 -3.85 -1.82
N VAL A 179 -7.78 -5.14 -2.18
CA VAL A 179 -8.05 -6.21 -1.22
C VAL A 179 -6.97 -7.28 -1.27
N GLU A 180 -6.41 -7.59 -0.10
CA GLU A 180 -5.58 -8.74 0.17
C GLU A 180 -6.40 -9.80 0.92
N ALA A 181 -6.14 -11.08 0.65
CA ALA A 181 -6.69 -12.18 1.44
C ALA A 181 -5.64 -13.29 1.57
N GLU A 182 -5.84 -14.20 2.52
CA GLU A 182 -4.92 -15.28 2.83
C GLU A 182 -5.58 -16.65 2.65
N ILE A 183 -4.82 -17.59 2.08
CA ILE A 183 -5.13 -19.03 2.10
C ILE A 183 -3.92 -19.85 2.54
N GLY A 184 -4.19 -21.03 3.13
CA GLY A 184 -3.26 -21.60 4.07
C GLY A 184 -3.34 -20.81 5.37
N HIS A 185 -2.55 -21.11 6.35
CA HIS A 185 -2.57 -20.35 7.61
C HIS A 185 -1.14 -20.06 8.05
N VAL A 186 -0.84 -18.77 8.23
CA VAL A 186 0.44 -18.31 8.79
C VAL A 186 0.30 -18.26 10.30
N GLY A 187 0.80 -19.31 10.99
CA GLY A 187 0.71 -19.45 12.44
C GLY A 187 1.69 -18.56 13.21
N ALA A 188 1.74 -18.74 14.55
CA ALA A 188 2.71 -18.09 15.43
C ALA A 188 4.02 -18.92 15.51
N GLY A 189 5.18 -18.26 15.45
CA GLY A 189 6.50 -18.87 15.35
C GLY A 189 6.85 -19.88 16.43
N GLN A 190 6.34 -19.69 17.65
CA GLN A 190 6.55 -20.61 18.78
C GLN A 190 5.92 -21.99 18.60
N ASN A 191 4.96 -22.15 17.69
CA ASN A 191 4.24 -23.40 17.44
C ASN A 191 4.69 -24.11 16.15
N TYR A 192 5.70 -23.57 15.45
CA TYR A 192 6.10 -24.00 14.10
C TYR A 192 7.07 -25.19 14.06
N GLU A 193 7.39 -25.76 15.23
CA GLU A 193 8.43 -26.81 15.37
C GLU A 193 7.97 -28.22 15.00
N ASN A 194 6.72 -28.42 14.62
CA ASN A 194 6.19 -29.74 14.30
C ASN A 194 5.96 -29.84 12.79
N HIS A 195 6.97 -30.27 12.02
CA HIS A 195 6.98 -30.35 10.56
C HIS A 195 5.77 -31.09 9.95
N GLU A 196 5.22 -32.11 10.62
CA GLU A 196 4.06 -32.85 10.13
C GLU A 196 2.75 -32.06 10.21
N GLN A 197 2.62 -31.14 11.18
CA GLN A 197 1.46 -30.24 11.27
C GLN A 197 1.57 -29.04 10.32
N THR A 198 2.77 -28.68 9.93
CA THR A 198 3.07 -27.49 9.12
C THR A 198 2.68 -27.68 7.66
N GLU A 199 2.87 -28.86 7.06
CA GLU A 199 2.50 -29.11 5.66
C GLU A 199 0.99 -29.00 5.40
N SER A 200 0.15 -29.34 6.40
CA SER A 200 -1.30 -29.18 6.26
C SER A 200 -1.77 -27.72 6.25
N GLN A 201 -0.93 -26.79 6.71
CA GLN A 201 -1.20 -25.36 6.76
C GLN A 201 -0.66 -24.61 5.53
N TYR A 202 0.20 -25.26 4.71
CA TYR A 202 0.73 -24.64 3.52
C TYR A 202 -0.34 -24.42 2.45
N THR A 203 -0.22 -23.33 1.75
CA THR A 203 -1.06 -23.01 0.60
C THR A 203 -0.89 -24.06 -0.49
N LYS A 204 -1.98 -24.68 -0.93
CA LYS A 204 -1.98 -25.57 -2.09
C LYS A 204 -2.17 -24.76 -3.37
N THR A 205 -1.39 -25.10 -4.40
CA THR A 205 -1.40 -24.32 -5.66
C THR A 205 -2.79 -24.29 -6.31
N GLU A 206 -3.50 -25.42 -6.33
CA GLU A 206 -4.84 -25.53 -6.93
C GLU A 206 -5.87 -24.69 -6.16
N GLU A 207 -5.75 -24.66 -4.82
CA GLU A 207 -6.61 -23.85 -3.97
C GLU A 207 -6.31 -22.35 -4.19
N ALA A 208 -5.02 -21.96 -4.35
CA ALA A 208 -4.62 -20.60 -4.65
C ALA A 208 -5.23 -20.08 -5.95
N VAL A 209 -5.11 -20.84 -7.03
CA VAL A 209 -5.68 -20.51 -8.33
C VAL A 209 -7.20 -20.36 -8.23
N LYS A 210 -7.88 -21.36 -7.68
CA LYS A 210 -9.34 -21.36 -7.52
C LYS A 210 -9.82 -20.19 -6.65
N PHE A 211 -9.11 -19.88 -5.56
CA PHE A 211 -9.47 -18.79 -4.66
C PHE A 211 -9.40 -17.43 -5.37
N VAL A 212 -8.32 -17.17 -6.10
CA VAL A 212 -8.13 -15.93 -6.87
C VAL A 212 -9.21 -15.76 -7.93
N GLU A 213 -9.50 -16.81 -8.70
CA GLU A 213 -10.56 -16.79 -9.72
C GLU A 213 -11.95 -16.52 -9.13
N MET A 214 -12.23 -17.10 -7.97
CA MET A 214 -13.54 -16.96 -7.33
C MET A 214 -13.71 -15.62 -6.62
N THR A 215 -12.66 -15.02 -6.06
CA THR A 215 -12.77 -13.86 -5.17
C THR A 215 -12.46 -12.54 -5.86
N ASN A 216 -11.65 -12.53 -6.92
CA ASN A 216 -11.18 -11.32 -7.61
C ASN A 216 -10.44 -10.34 -6.67
N ILE A 217 -9.64 -10.86 -5.75
CA ILE A 217 -8.73 -10.09 -4.89
C ILE A 217 -7.56 -9.49 -5.69
N ASP A 218 -6.87 -8.52 -5.12
CA ASP A 218 -5.76 -7.80 -5.77
C ASP A 218 -4.38 -8.37 -5.43
N SER A 219 -4.27 -9.06 -4.28
CA SER A 219 -3.05 -9.77 -3.84
C SER A 219 -3.40 -10.94 -2.94
N LEU A 220 -2.56 -11.97 -2.95
CA LEU A 220 -2.76 -13.21 -2.20
C LEU A 220 -1.61 -13.44 -1.22
N ALA A 221 -1.91 -13.48 0.07
CA ALA A 221 -1.00 -13.95 1.10
C ALA A 221 -0.96 -15.48 1.10
N VAL A 222 0.26 -16.03 1.10
CA VAL A 222 0.51 -17.47 0.99
C VAL A 222 1.33 -17.98 2.17
N SER A 223 0.95 -19.14 2.69
CA SER A 223 1.70 -19.87 3.72
C SER A 223 2.65 -20.85 3.05
N VAL A 224 3.96 -20.63 3.21
CA VAL A 224 5.02 -21.44 2.59
C VAL A 224 6.16 -21.78 3.55
N GLY A 225 5.95 -21.61 4.86
CA GLY A 225 6.93 -21.95 5.91
C GLY A 225 7.36 -20.78 6.78
N THR A 226 6.75 -19.59 6.61
CA THR A 226 6.92 -18.47 7.53
C THR A 226 5.85 -18.49 8.63
N ALA A 227 6.12 -17.81 9.75
CA ALA A 227 5.20 -17.62 10.86
C ALA A 227 5.37 -16.22 11.48
N HIS A 228 4.37 -15.78 12.23
CA HIS A 228 4.43 -14.50 12.94
C HIS A 228 5.28 -14.61 14.22
N GLY A 229 6.06 -13.55 14.51
CA GLY A 229 6.88 -13.45 15.71
C GLY A 229 8.32 -13.93 15.50
N SER A 230 8.96 -14.34 16.61
CA SER A 230 10.35 -14.85 16.58
C SER A 230 10.37 -16.37 16.40
N TYR A 231 11.34 -16.85 15.65
CA TYR A 231 11.61 -18.28 15.48
C TYR A 231 12.66 -18.77 16.47
N ILE A 232 12.61 -20.07 16.83
CA ILE A 232 13.69 -20.77 17.57
C ILE A 232 14.76 -21.30 16.60
N GLY A 233 14.87 -20.78 15.44
CA GLY A 233 15.83 -21.17 14.40
C GLY A 233 15.53 -20.43 13.12
N THR A 234 16.19 -20.80 12.05
CA THR A 234 15.87 -20.26 10.73
C THR A 234 14.73 -21.07 10.14
N PRO A 235 13.60 -20.44 9.75
CA PRO A 235 12.47 -21.18 9.17
C PRO A 235 12.85 -21.82 7.84
N GLU A 236 12.31 -23.01 7.60
CA GLU A 236 12.47 -23.72 6.33
C GLU A 236 11.34 -23.31 5.37
N ILE A 237 11.71 -22.59 4.31
CA ILE A 237 10.75 -22.11 3.31
C ILE A 237 10.60 -23.12 2.20
N ASN A 238 9.37 -23.47 1.86
CA ASN A 238 9.06 -24.35 0.73
C ASN A 238 9.10 -23.55 -0.61
N PHE A 239 10.32 -23.28 -1.09
CA PHE A 239 10.52 -22.52 -2.33
C PHE A 239 9.95 -23.21 -3.56
N LYS A 240 9.87 -24.55 -3.58
CA LYS A 240 9.24 -25.29 -4.68
C LYS A 240 7.76 -24.94 -4.75
N ARG A 241 7.06 -24.99 -3.62
CA ARG A 241 5.64 -24.63 -3.53
C ARG A 241 5.42 -23.15 -3.88
N LEU A 242 6.26 -22.25 -3.38
CA LEU A 242 6.17 -20.82 -3.70
C LEU A 242 6.29 -20.58 -5.20
N LYS A 243 7.25 -21.23 -5.84
CA LYS A 243 7.43 -21.13 -7.30
C LYS A 243 6.23 -21.69 -8.08
N GLU A 244 5.70 -22.85 -7.69
CA GLU A 244 4.50 -23.42 -8.28
C GLU A 244 3.29 -22.47 -8.18
N ILE A 245 3.09 -21.84 -7.03
CA ILE A 245 2.02 -20.85 -6.85
C ILE A 245 2.26 -19.62 -7.75
N TYR A 246 3.48 -19.10 -7.78
CA TYR A 246 3.84 -17.93 -8.60
C TYR A 246 3.60 -18.14 -10.10
N GLU A 247 3.91 -19.33 -10.61
CA GLU A 247 3.74 -19.68 -12.02
C GLU A 247 2.26 -19.86 -12.42
N ASN A 248 1.39 -20.18 -11.47
CA ASN A 248 -0.03 -20.48 -11.74
C ASN A 248 -1.00 -19.37 -11.28
N VAL A 249 -0.59 -18.49 -10.36
CA VAL A 249 -1.41 -17.38 -9.86
C VAL A 249 -1.05 -16.10 -10.59
N SER A 250 -2.04 -15.44 -11.19
CA SER A 250 -1.85 -14.25 -12.03
C SER A 250 -1.63 -12.96 -11.25
N ILE A 251 -2.03 -12.90 -9.98
CA ILE A 251 -1.94 -11.72 -9.11
C ILE A 251 -0.66 -11.73 -8.26
N PRO A 252 -0.24 -10.56 -7.72
CA PRO A 252 0.90 -10.47 -6.81
C PRO A 252 0.74 -11.31 -5.54
N LEU A 253 1.85 -11.92 -5.10
CA LEU A 253 1.91 -12.72 -3.88
C LEU A 253 2.46 -11.90 -2.71
N VAL A 254 2.00 -12.22 -1.51
CA VAL A 254 2.39 -11.58 -0.25
C VAL A 254 2.96 -12.63 0.70
N LEU A 255 4.01 -12.25 1.43
CA LEU A 255 4.61 -13.05 2.49
C LEU A 255 4.36 -12.40 3.85
N HIS A 256 3.66 -13.10 4.73
CA HIS A 256 3.55 -12.74 6.15
C HIS A 256 4.69 -13.37 6.95
N GLY A 257 4.96 -12.85 8.15
CA GLY A 257 6.01 -13.39 9.00
C GLY A 257 7.44 -13.19 8.46
N GLY A 258 7.70 -12.04 7.80
CA GLY A 258 9.02 -11.75 7.24
C GLY A 258 10.12 -11.51 8.26
N SER A 259 9.78 -11.02 9.47
CA SER A 259 10.73 -10.84 10.56
C SER A 259 11.39 -12.16 10.96
N SER A 260 12.71 -12.11 11.22
CA SER A 260 13.53 -13.26 11.64
C SER A 260 13.60 -14.43 10.63
N THR A 261 13.11 -14.24 9.41
CA THR A 261 13.16 -15.26 8.34
C THR A 261 14.54 -15.39 7.72
N GLY A 262 15.39 -14.38 7.86
CA GLY A 262 16.75 -14.32 7.33
C GLY A 262 16.82 -13.77 5.90
N ASP A 263 17.85 -12.96 5.65
CA ASP A 263 18.03 -12.22 4.40
C ASP A 263 18.04 -13.09 3.15
N GLU A 264 18.67 -14.26 3.20
CA GLU A 264 18.78 -15.17 2.06
C GLU A 264 17.41 -15.75 1.69
N ASN A 265 16.64 -16.20 2.70
CA ASN A 265 15.29 -16.70 2.50
C ASN A 265 14.38 -15.62 1.91
N LEU A 266 14.45 -14.39 2.45
CA LEU A 266 13.65 -13.27 1.97
C LEU A 266 14.01 -12.89 0.53
N ARG A 267 15.30 -12.84 0.17
CA ARG A 267 15.74 -12.60 -1.22
C ARG A 267 15.18 -13.66 -2.17
N LYS A 268 15.25 -14.93 -1.80
CA LYS A 268 14.66 -16.01 -2.61
C LYS A 268 13.16 -15.89 -2.73
N CYS A 269 12.44 -15.50 -1.66
CA CYS A 269 11.01 -15.25 -1.73
C CYS A 269 10.69 -14.16 -2.76
N VAL A 270 11.46 -13.06 -2.77
CA VAL A 270 11.31 -11.99 -3.78
C VAL A 270 11.57 -12.52 -5.20
N GLU A 271 12.63 -13.30 -5.40
CA GLU A 271 12.95 -13.93 -6.69
C GLU A 271 11.86 -14.87 -7.18
N PHE A 272 11.11 -15.48 -6.28
CA PHE A 272 9.94 -16.31 -6.58
C PHE A 272 8.60 -15.56 -6.52
N GLY A 273 8.63 -14.23 -6.69
CA GLY A 273 7.45 -13.43 -7.02
C GLY A 273 6.69 -12.85 -5.85
N ILE A 274 7.25 -12.89 -4.63
CA ILE A 274 6.67 -12.12 -3.51
C ILE A 274 6.85 -10.62 -3.80
N ALA A 275 5.75 -9.88 -3.77
CA ALA A 275 5.70 -8.43 -4.04
C ALA A 275 5.54 -7.56 -2.78
N LYS A 276 5.08 -8.15 -1.66
CA LYS A 276 4.94 -7.51 -0.34
C LYS A 276 5.46 -8.45 0.73
N ILE A 277 6.18 -7.91 1.72
CA ILE A 277 6.63 -8.68 2.88
C ILE A 277 6.30 -7.90 4.16
N ASN A 278 5.51 -8.54 5.05
CA ASN A 278 5.14 -7.97 6.35
C ASN A 278 6.32 -8.04 7.32
N LEU A 279 6.55 -6.91 8.02
CA LEU A 279 7.63 -6.73 8.98
C LEU A 279 7.10 -6.08 10.26
N PHE A 280 7.43 -6.66 11.40
CA PHE A 280 7.12 -6.06 12.70
C PHE A 280 8.20 -6.32 13.74
N THR A 281 8.39 -7.58 14.14
CA THR A 281 9.23 -7.98 15.27
C THR A 281 10.66 -7.46 15.15
N ASP A 282 11.30 -7.59 14.00
CA ASP A 282 12.69 -7.14 13.81
C ASP A 282 12.81 -5.62 13.90
N ILE A 283 11.82 -4.89 13.39
CA ILE A 283 11.83 -3.43 13.41
C ILE A 283 11.66 -2.90 14.83
N VAL A 284 10.69 -3.43 15.60
CA VAL A 284 10.48 -2.98 16.99
C VAL A 284 11.63 -3.39 17.89
N ASN A 285 12.21 -4.58 17.67
CA ASN A 285 13.39 -5.04 18.41
C ASN A 285 14.64 -4.19 18.09
N ALA A 286 14.83 -3.77 16.84
CA ALA A 286 15.89 -2.86 16.47
C ALA A 286 15.75 -1.49 17.14
N GLY A 287 14.50 -0.98 17.23
CA GLY A 287 14.20 0.25 17.98
C GLY A 287 14.49 0.09 19.48
N MET A 288 14.01 -0.98 20.09
CA MET A 288 14.27 -1.27 21.51
C MET A 288 15.77 -1.39 21.79
N LYS A 289 16.50 -2.13 20.99
CA LYS A 289 17.96 -2.28 21.11
C LYS A 289 18.67 -0.93 21.02
N ALA A 290 18.33 -0.11 20.02
CA ALA A 290 18.94 1.21 19.87
C ALA A 290 18.65 2.13 21.07
N GLY A 291 17.44 2.09 21.63
CA GLY A 291 17.10 2.83 22.84
C GLY A 291 17.86 2.34 24.08
N GLN A 292 18.13 1.04 24.21
CA GLN A 292 18.88 0.46 25.34
C GLN A 292 20.39 0.74 25.24
N GLU A 293 20.96 0.66 24.03
CA GLU A 293 22.38 0.89 23.77
C GLU A 293 22.73 2.39 23.65
N GLY A 294 21.73 3.23 23.41
CA GLY A 294 21.87 4.68 23.34
C GLY A 294 22.26 5.29 24.68
N LYS A 295 22.83 6.49 24.60
CA LYS A 295 23.16 7.29 25.79
C LYS A 295 22.18 8.43 25.95
N ALA A 296 20.88 8.15 25.76
CA ALA A 296 19.82 9.14 25.86
C ALA A 296 19.82 9.79 27.23
N ALA A 297 19.90 11.13 27.28
CA ALA A 297 19.86 11.90 28.52
C ALA A 297 18.43 12.28 28.93
N ASP A 298 17.48 12.17 28.01
CA ASP A 298 16.07 12.51 28.19
C ASP A 298 15.16 11.69 27.25
N LEU A 299 13.85 11.82 27.42
CA LEU A 299 12.86 11.09 26.63
C LEU A 299 12.93 11.44 25.14
N LEU A 300 13.26 12.67 24.77
CA LEU A 300 13.32 13.10 23.38
C LEU A 300 14.48 12.43 22.64
N SER A 301 15.65 12.36 23.29
CA SER A 301 16.81 11.64 22.75
C SER A 301 16.58 10.14 22.69
N LEU A 302 15.90 9.56 23.69
CA LEU A 302 15.52 8.14 23.67
C LEU A 302 14.58 7.82 22.49
N ASN A 303 13.55 8.61 22.27
CA ASN A 303 12.63 8.45 21.14
C ASN A 303 13.35 8.56 19.79
N LYS A 304 14.36 9.44 19.69
CA LYS A 304 15.19 9.58 18.51
C LYS A 304 16.06 8.34 18.28
N ASP A 305 16.65 7.76 19.32
CA ASP A 305 17.44 6.53 19.23
C ASP A 305 16.55 5.36 18.79
N ILE A 306 15.37 5.20 19.38
CA ILE A 306 14.37 4.18 19.00
C ILE A 306 13.98 4.32 17.54
N SER A 307 13.58 5.52 17.11
CA SER A 307 13.21 5.79 15.71
C SER A 307 14.38 5.53 14.75
N GLY A 308 15.59 5.89 15.16
CA GLY A 308 16.81 5.61 14.40
C GLY A 308 17.05 4.11 14.19
N GLY A 309 16.88 3.31 15.26
CA GLY A 309 17.00 1.85 15.19
C GLY A 309 15.97 1.23 14.24
N MET A 310 14.69 1.63 14.37
CA MET A 310 13.61 1.19 13.50
C MET A 310 13.87 1.58 12.03
N GLY A 311 14.29 2.82 11.80
CA GLY A 311 14.60 3.31 10.46
C GLY A 311 15.74 2.57 9.78
N ASN A 312 16.83 2.31 10.50
CA ASN A 312 17.97 1.56 9.98
C ASN A 312 17.60 0.11 9.62
N CYS A 313 16.75 -0.53 10.42
CA CYS A 313 16.21 -1.85 10.13
C CYS A 313 15.38 -1.86 8.85
N LEU A 314 14.49 -0.89 8.68
CA LEU A 314 13.67 -0.77 7.47
C LEU A 314 14.56 -0.48 6.23
N GLU A 315 15.58 0.39 6.36
CA GLU A 315 16.52 0.69 5.27
C GLU A 315 17.33 -0.56 4.85
N HIS A 316 17.65 -1.45 5.79
CA HIS A 316 18.23 -2.76 5.50
C HIS A 316 17.26 -3.62 4.65
N TYR A 317 15.98 -3.69 5.02
CA TYR A 317 15.01 -4.48 4.28
C TYR A 317 14.72 -3.95 2.87
N PHE A 318 14.77 -2.65 2.62
CA PHE A 318 14.73 -2.13 1.25
C PHE A 318 15.82 -2.74 0.36
N LYS A 319 17.03 -2.95 0.90
CA LYS A 319 18.15 -3.57 0.18
C LYS A 319 17.92 -5.07 -0.01
N VAL A 320 17.46 -5.77 1.04
CA VAL A 320 17.17 -7.21 0.99
C VAL A 320 16.08 -7.52 -0.04
N PHE A 321 15.02 -6.69 -0.11
CA PHE A 321 13.91 -6.87 -1.04
C PHE A 321 14.15 -6.29 -2.43
N LYS A 322 15.35 -5.72 -2.67
CA LYS A 322 15.70 -5.04 -3.93
C LYS A 322 14.68 -3.98 -4.31
N THR A 323 14.06 -3.30 -3.32
CA THR A 323 12.98 -2.33 -3.56
C THR A 323 13.45 -1.22 -4.50
N GLU A 324 12.63 -0.92 -5.51
CA GLU A 324 12.89 0.10 -6.52
C GLU A 324 11.78 1.16 -6.54
N ARG A 325 12.03 2.23 -7.28
CA ARG A 325 11.04 3.27 -7.60
C ARG A 325 9.94 2.72 -8.51
N VAL A 326 8.70 3.10 -8.24
CA VAL A 326 7.51 2.74 -9.01
C VAL A 326 6.90 3.96 -9.69
#